data_0b0b8742fb9b33a7f64b27848f79d49c
#
_entry.id   0b0b8742fb9b33a7f64b27848f79d49c
#
_cell.length_a   1.000
_cell.length_b   1.000
_cell.length_c   1.000
_cell.angle_alpha   90.00
_cell.angle_beta   90.00
_cell.angle_gamma   90.00
#
_symmetry.space_group_name_H-M   'P 1'
#
loop_
_entity.id
_entity.type
_entity.pdbx_description
1 polymer ?
#
loop_
_entity_poly.entity_id
_entity_poly.type
_entity_poly.pdbx_seq_one_letter_code
_entity_poly.pdbx_strand_id
1 'polypeptide(L)'
;MERISFVNVARHILKRCEKEKKHTAKASWVHRQWNDPYVKQAKRENLRSRAAFKLRDLNKKFDIIRHGDTVLDLGAAPGGWTQIAAVESCGKHDRSRTRVIAVDLVPMQSVEGASIVVGDFRDPAIRDDISEILGGRAVDVVLSDMAPRFTGHFLNDSQQQLRLCYNALLMAELYLKVGGNFVTKVLQSEDLGEFREKMNTQFKTVKGFKPTSSRSESTELFFVGRGYRGDSI
;
A
#
# COMPACT_ATOMS: atom_id res chain seq x y z
N MET A 1 52.62 27.72 5.73
CA MET A 1 51.36 28.11 5.08
C MET A 1 50.73 26.86 4.50
N GLU A 2 49.74 26.30 5.20
CA GLU A 2 49.03 25.09 4.75
C GLU A 2 48.10 25.44 3.57
N ARG A 3 48.32 24.81 2.45
CA ARG A 3 47.37 24.85 1.32
C ARG A 3 46.08 24.12 1.71
N ILE A 4 45.09 24.85 2.18
CA ILE A 4 43.75 24.31 2.32
C ILE A 4 43.32 23.88 0.91
N SER A 5 43.20 22.57 0.71
CA SER A 5 42.88 21.99 -0.59
C SER A 5 41.47 22.45 -1.01
N PHE A 6 41.36 23.07 -2.19
CA PHE A 6 40.12 23.51 -2.82
C PHE A 6 39.05 22.38 -2.81
N VAL A 7 39.49 21.13 -2.85
CA VAL A 7 38.65 19.93 -2.76
C VAL A 7 37.91 19.83 -1.42
N ASN A 8 38.55 20.21 -0.31
CA ASN A 8 37.93 20.15 1.02
C ASN A 8 36.88 21.27 1.21
N VAL A 9 37.12 22.44 0.66
CA VAL A 9 36.17 23.57 0.69
C VAL A 9 34.95 23.24 -0.16
N ALA A 10 35.16 22.72 -1.37
CA ALA A 10 34.05 22.29 -2.25
C ALA A 10 33.19 21.18 -1.62
N ARG A 11 33.81 20.17 -0.98
CA ARG A 11 33.07 19.13 -0.24
C ARG A 11 32.27 19.70 0.93
N HIS A 12 32.80 20.69 1.64
CA HIS A 12 32.09 21.31 2.76
C HIS A 12 30.89 22.13 2.29
N ILE A 13 31.02 22.87 1.20
CA ILE A 13 29.95 23.63 0.57
C ILE A 13 28.84 22.67 0.04
N LEU A 14 29.22 21.59 -0.64
CA LEU A 14 28.27 20.60 -1.15
C LEU A 14 27.46 19.94 -0.01
N LYS A 15 28.14 19.52 1.08
CA LYS A 15 27.45 18.96 2.27
C LYS A 15 26.50 19.95 2.93
N ARG A 16 26.86 21.25 2.97
CA ARG A 16 26.00 22.31 3.52
C ARG A 16 24.79 22.56 2.65
N CYS A 17 24.94 22.63 1.33
CA CYS A 17 23.84 22.75 0.37
C CYS A 17 22.89 21.55 0.42
N GLU A 18 23.42 20.32 0.57
CA GLU A 18 22.59 19.12 0.73
C GLU A 18 21.79 19.13 2.05
N LYS A 19 22.39 19.62 3.13
CA LYS A 19 21.74 19.75 4.44
C LYS A 19 20.63 20.83 4.40
N GLU A 20 20.85 21.94 3.73
CA GLU A 20 19.88 23.00 3.52
C GLU A 20 18.72 22.54 2.61
N LYS A 21 19.01 21.82 1.51
CA LYS A 21 17.96 21.20 0.65
C LYS A 21 17.11 20.19 1.41
N LYS A 22 17.71 19.36 2.27
CA LYS A 22 16.94 18.41 3.12
C LYS A 22 16.07 19.15 4.15
N HIS A 23 16.55 20.26 4.70
CA HIS A 23 15.80 21.06 5.68
C HIS A 23 14.58 21.76 5.03
N THR A 24 14.76 22.33 3.84
CA THR A 24 13.67 22.98 3.08
C THR A 24 12.64 21.96 2.56
N ALA A 25 13.10 20.79 2.10
CA ALA A 25 12.21 19.70 1.69
C ALA A 25 11.37 19.16 2.86
N LYS A 26 11.99 19.01 4.05
CA LYS A 26 11.28 18.58 5.26
C LYS A 26 10.26 19.64 5.72
N ALA A 27 10.60 20.92 5.68
CA ALA A 27 9.69 22.02 6.02
C ALA A 27 8.50 22.09 5.05
N SER A 28 8.75 21.96 3.75
CA SER A 28 7.69 21.95 2.73
C SER A 28 6.76 20.72 2.85
N TRP A 29 7.32 19.56 3.23
CA TRP A 29 6.53 18.36 3.49
C TRP A 29 5.62 18.54 4.72
N VAL A 30 6.16 19.06 5.83
CA VAL A 30 5.38 19.34 7.05
C VAL A 30 4.26 20.33 6.74
N HIS A 31 4.53 21.43 6.05
CA HIS A 31 3.52 22.42 5.67
C HIS A 31 2.41 21.80 4.81
N ARG A 32 2.75 20.94 3.83
CA ARG A 32 1.77 20.21 3.02
C ARG A 32 0.91 19.27 3.86
N GLN A 33 1.49 18.56 4.84
CA GLN A 33 0.73 17.69 5.74
C GLN A 33 -0.26 18.47 6.61
N TRP A 34 0.13 19.65 7.12
CA TRP A 34 -0.72 20.48 7.95
C TRP A 34 -1.93 21.06 7.18
N ASN A 35 -1.77 21.35 5.90
CA ASN A 35 -2.79 21.94 5.06
C ASN A 35 -3.65 20.92 4.31
N ASP A 36 -3.28 19.65 4.33
CA ASP A 36 -3.99 18.58 3.64
C ASP A 36 -5.36 18.31 4.30
N PRO A 37 -6.49 18.52 3.58
CA PRO A 37 -7.83 18.36 4.13
C PRO A 37 -8.10 16.94 4.59
N TYR A 38 -7.57 15.94 3.88
CA TYR A 38 -7.71 14.53 4.24
C TYR A 38 -6.91 14.15 5.48
N VAL A 39 -5.77 14.81 5.77
CA VAL A 39 -5.05 14.64 7.03
C VAL A 39 -5.89 15.17 8.19
N LYS A 40 -6.51 16.34 8.03
CA LYS A 40 -7.41 16.92 9.04
C LYS A 40 -8.65 16.04 9.26
N GLN A 41 -9.23 15.54 8.18
CA GLN A 41 -10.39 14.65 8.24
C GLN A 41 -10.04 13.31 8.89
N ALA A 42 -8.89 12.71 8.56
CA ALA A 42 -8.42 11.47 9.19
C ALA A 42 -8.33 11.61 10.72
N LYS A 43 -7.78 12.74 11.21
CA LYS A 43 -7.74 13.01 12.65
C LYS A 43 -9.14 13.11 13.29
N ARG A 44 -10.11 13.76 12.62
CA ARG A 44 -11.49 13.87 13.13
C ARG A 44 -12.20 12.52 13.19
N GLU A 45 -11.89 11.62 12.23
CA GLU A 45 -12.49 10.30 12.12
C GLU A 45 -11.68 9.21 12.84
N ASN A 46 -10.63 9.57 13.61
CA ASN A 46 -9.71 8.63 14.28
C ASN A 46 -9.07 7.61 13.32
N LEU A 47 -8.85 8.02 12.08
CA LEU A 47 -8.13 7.22 11.10
C LEU A 47 -6.62 7.49 11.20
N ARG A 48 -5.82 6.43 11.11
CA ARG A 48 -4.37 6.48 11.28
C ARG A 48 -3.62 7.19 10.16
N SER A 49 -4.23 7.23 8.98
CA SER A 49 -3.63 7.91 7.82
C SER A 49 -4.69 8.41 6.85
N ARG A 50 -4.34 9.42 6.06
CA ARG A 50 -5.17 9.88 4.94
C ARG A 50 -5.37 8.81 3.85
N ALA A 51 -4.49 7.80 3.81
CA ALA A 51 -4.60 6.71 2.85
C ALA A 51 -5.91 5.92 3.00
N ALA A 52 -6.51 5.92 4.20
CA ALA A 52 -7.82 5.32 4.46
C ALA A 52 -8.91 5.79 3.48
N PHE A 53 -8.90 7.06 3.10
CA PHE A 53 -9.87 7.60 2.14
C PHE A 53 -9.70 7.03 0.73
N LYS A 54 -8.49 6.65 0.34
CA LYS A 54 -8.25 5.99 -0.95
C LYS A 54 -8.99 4.65 -1.02
N LEU A 55 -8.92 3.85 0.04
CA LEU A 55 -9.64 2.58 0.08
C LEU A 55 -11.16 2.80 0.13
N ARG A 56 -11.65 3.81 0.85
CA ARG A 56 -13.07 4.20 0.81
C ARG A 56 -13.53 4.55 -0.61
N ASP A 57 -12.77 5.37 -1.34
CA ASP A 57 -13.08 5.76 -2.72
C ASP A 57 -13.12 4.54 -3.64
N LEU A 58 -12.12 3.64 -3.49
CA LEU A 58 -12.02 2.39 -4.23
C LEU A 58 -13.22 1.47 -3.92
N ASN A 59 -13.54 1.28 -2.63
CA ASN A 59 -14.64 0.41 -2.21
C ASN A 59 -15.99 0.94 -2.67
N LYS A 60 -16.21 2.25 -2.53
CA LYS A 60 -17.43 2.92 -3.03
C LYS A 60 -17.63 2.72 -4.53
N LYS A 61 -16.54 2.74 -5.32
CA LYS A 61 -16.63 2.63 -6.78
C LYS A 61 -16.75 1.21 -7.29
N PHE A 62 -16.05 0.27 -6.65
CA PHE A 62 -15.88 -1.07 -7.21
C PHE A 62 -16.50 -2.19 -6.35
N ASP A 63 -17.01 -1.88 -5.15
CA ASP A 63 -17.56 -2.87 -4.22
C ASP A 63 -16.57 -4.03 -4.00
N ILE A 64 -15.33 -3.67 -3.56
CA ILE A 64 -14.20 -4.59 -3.46
C ILE A 64 -14.31 -5.46 -2.23
N ILE A 65 -14.66 -4.85 -1.08
CA ILE A 65 -14.78 -5.50 0.22
C ILE A 65 -16.26 -5.50 0.60
N ARG A 66 -16.78 -6.66 0.95
CA ARG A 66 -18.15 -6.85 1.39
C ARG A 66 -18.22 -7.38 2.82
N HIS A 67 -19.35 -7.20 3.44
CA HIS A 67 -19.57 -7.79 4.75
C HIS A 67 -19.37 -9.32 4.70
N GLY A 68 -18.59 -9.83 5.62
CA GLY A 68 -18.24 -11.24 5.69
C GLY A 68 -16.93 -11.62 5.00
N ASP A 69 -16.34 -10.74 4.16
CA ASP A 69 -15.08 -11.01 3.45
C ASP A 69 -13.89 -11.13 4.41
N THR A 70 -12.96 -12.01 4.08
CA THR A 70 -11.62 -12.10 4.67
C THR A 70 -10.65 -11.32 3.81
N VAL A 71 -9.88 -10.41 4.41
CA VAL A 71 -9.01 -9.46 3.71
C VAL A 71 -7.55 -9.66 4.13
N LEU A 72 -6.65 -9.68 3.16
CA LEU A 72 -5.20 -9.61 3.37
C LEU A 72 -4.71 -8.22 2.95
N ASP A 73 -4.19 -7.44 3.91
CA ASP A 73 -3.69 -6.06 3.72
C ASP A 73 -2.16 -6.06 3.78
N LEU A 74 -1.51 -5.86 2.64
CA LEU A 74 -0.05 -5.89 2.46
C LEU A 74 0.52 -4.47 2.48
N GLY A 75 1.53 -4.24 3.35
CA GLY A 75 2.08 -2.92 3.61
C GLY A 75 1.12 -2.09 4.45
N ALA A 76 0.56 -2.71 5.48
CA ALA A 76 -0.57 -2.20 6.25
C ALA A 76 -0.26 -0.96 7.11
N ALA A 77 0.99 -0.82 7.60
CA ALA A 77 1.35 0.27 8.54
C ALA A 77 1.11 1.67 7.93
N PRO A 78 0.56 2.60 8.71
CA PRO A 78 0.21 2.56 10.12
C PRO A 78 -1.18 1.96 10.45
N GLY A 79 -1.90 1.37 9.48
CA GLY A 79 -3.18 0.70 9.68
C GLY A 79 -4.41 1.45 9.14
N GLY A 80 -4.23 2.45 8.27
CA GLY A 80 -5.35 3.21 7.72
C GLY A 80 -6.26 2.37 6.83
N TRP A 81 -5.67 1.53 5.97
CA TRP A 81 -6.42 0.60 5.12
C TRP A 81 -7.01 -0.54 5.94
N THR A 82 -6.25 -1.06 6.89
CA THR A 82 -6.71 -2.09 7.83
C THR A 82 -7.98 -1.66 8.59
N GLN A 83 -8.04 -0.39 9.07
CA GLN A 83 -9.23 0.16 9.75
C GLN A 83 -10.46 0.15 8.84
N ILE A 84 -10.31 0.58 7.59
CA ILE A 84 -11.42 0.58 6.62
C ILE A 84 -11.82 -0.86 6.27
N ALA A 85 -10.84 -1.73 5.98
CA ALA A 85 -11.11 -3.12 5.67
C ALA A 85 -11.87 -3.83 6.81
N ALA A 86 -11.49 -3.61 8.07
CA ALA A 86 -12.18 -4.17 9.22
C ALA A 86 -13.62 -3.65 9.36
N VAL A 87 -13.86 -2.35 9.09
CA VAL A 87 -15.24 -1.79 9.12
C VAL A 87 -16.11 -2.38 8.03
N GLU A 88 -15.58 -2.50 6.81
CA GLU A 88 -16.33 -2.99 5.65
C GLU A 88 -16.61 -4.50 5.75
N SER A 89 -15.63 -5.28 6.23
CA SER A 89 -15.75 -6.75 6.31
C SER A 89 -16.51 -7.23 7.54
N CYS A 90 -16.32 -6.62 8.71
CA CYS A 90 -16.99 -7.03 9.96
C CYS A 90 -18.30 -6.31 10.22
N GLY A 91 -18.56 -5.18 9.52
CA GLY A 91 -19.65 -4.27 9.89
C GLY A 91 -19.33 -3.47 11.16
N LYS A 92 -20.22 -2.54 11.50
CA LYS A 92 -20.01 -1.62 12.64
C LYS A 92 -20.18 -2.27 14.01
N HIS A 93 -20.86 -3.41 14.08
CA HIS A 93 -21.33 -4.01 15.32
C HIS A 93 -20.78 -5.41 15.64
N ASP A 94 -20.11 -6.08 14.70
CA ASP A 94 -19.52 -7.41 14.90
C ASP A 94 -18.04 -7.43 14.55
N ARG A 95 -17.24 -6.71 15.32
CA ARG A 95 -15.78 -6.71 15.20
C ARG A 95 -15.09 -7.77 16.06
N SER A 96 -15.85 -8.64 16.68
CA SER A 96 -15.34 -9.74 17.52
C SER A 96 -14.61 -10.80 16.67
N ARG A 97 -14.94 -10.89 15.38
CA ARG A 97 -14.30 -11.83 14.45
C ARG A 97 -13.17 -11.15 13.69
N THR A 98 -11.99 -11.70 13.79
CA THR A 98 -10.85 -11.31 12.97
C THR A 98 -11.12 -11.67 11.50
N ARG A 99 -11.22 -10.66 10.64
CA ARG A 99 -11.43 -10.83 9.21
C ARG A 99 -10.35 -10.18 8.37
N VAL A 100 -9.48 -9.39 8.98
CA VAL A 100 -8.37 -8.73 8.28
C VAL A 100 -7.06 -9.29 8.82
N ILE A 101 -6.17 -9.68 7.91
CA ILE A 101 -4.78 -10.01 8.20
C ILE A 101 -3.95 -8.87 7.65
N ALA A 102 -3.32 -8.12 8.52
CA ALA A 102 -2.52 -6.95 8.17
C ALA A 102 -1.03 -7.28 8.32
N VAL A 103 -0.28 -7.18 7.23
CA VAL A 103 1.14 -7.56 7.17
C VAL A 103 1.98 -6.33 6.85
N ASP A 104 3.01 -6.05 7.66
CA ASP A 104 3.98 -4.99 7.42
C ASP A 104 5.34 -5.31 8.03
N LEU A 105 6.39 -4.70 7.49
CA LEU A 105 7.75 -4.75 8.07
C LEU A 105 7.84 -3.99 9.40
N VAL A 106 6.95 -3.01 9.58
CA VAL A 106 6.94 -2.12 10.75
C VAL A 106 5.80 -2.49 11.68
N PRO A 107 6.07 -2.67 12.98
CA PRO A 107 5.01 -2.92 13.94
C PRO A 107 4.03 -1.75 13.99
N MET A 108 2.75 -2.05 14.15
CA MET A 108 1.71 -1.06 14.32
C MET A 108 0.79 -1.41 15.48
N GLN A 109 0.03 -0.43 15.97
CA GLN A 109 -0.96 -0.66 17.03
C GLN A 109 -2.05 -1.63 16.55
N SER A 110 -2.68 -2.35 17.49
CA SER A 110 -3.79 -3.25 17.19
C SER A 110 -4.97 -2.52 16.54
N VAL A 111 -5.61 -3.17 15.57
CA VAL A 111 -6.86 -2.73 14.95
C VAL A 111 -7.92 -3.78 15.28
N GLU A 112 -9.04 -3.34 15.81
CA GLU A 112 -10.16 -4.23 16.12
C GLU A 112 -10.66 -4.92 14.84
N GLY A 113 -10.82 -6.24 14.87
CA GLY A 113 -11.19 -7.05 13.72
C GLY A 113 -10.01 -7.44 12.80
N ALA A 114 -8.77 -7.14 13.20
CA ALA A 114 -7.58 -7.49 12.45
C ALA A 114 -6.53 -8.23 13.29
N SER A 115 -5.88 -9.23 12.68
CA SER A 115 -4.61 -9.81 13.13
C SER A 115 -3.45 -9.08 12.47
N ILE A 116 -2.40 -8.78 13.24
CA ILE A 116 -1.21 -8.08 12.73
C ILE A 116 -0.05 -9.06 12.68
N VAL A 117 0.55 -9.19 11.52
CA VAL A 117 1.76 -9.98 11.27
C VAL A 117 2.90 -9.01 10.95
N VAL A 118 3.97 -9.04 11.74
CA VAL A 118 5.12 -8.16 11.53
C VAL A 118 6.25 -8.95 10.88
N GLY A 119 6.55 -8.62 9.64
CA GLY A 119 7.60 -9.29 8.87
C GLY A 119 7.48 -9.07 7.38
N ASP A 120 8.41 -9.66 6.65
CA ASP A 120 8.43 -9.65 5.20
C ASP A 120 7.62 -10.85 4.68
N PHE A 121 6.50 -10.61 4.03
CA PHE A 121 5.67 -11.68 3.47
C PHE A 121 6.37 -12.51 2.37
N ARG A 122 7.55 -12.08 1.90
CA ARG A 122 8.41 -12.88 1.03
C ARG A 122 9.13 -13.99 1.81
N ASP A 123 9.25 -13.84 3.14
CA ASP A 123 9.80 -14.87 4.01
C ASP A 123 8.78 -16.02 4.16
N PRO A 124 9.19 -17.28 3.92
CA PRO A 124 8.34 -18.45 4.15
C PRO A 124 7.72 -18.49 5.55
N ALA A 125 8.48 -18.16 6.61
CA ALA A 125 7.97 -18.16 7.98
C ALA A 125 6.79 -17.22 8.17
N ILE A 126 6.83 -16.02 7.57
CA ILE A 126 5.71 -15.06 7.64
C ILE A 126 4.50 -15.57 6.85
N ARG A 127 4.72 -16.28 5.74
CA ARG A 127 3.62 -16.94 5.00
C ARG A 127 2.99 -18.08 5.79
N ASP A 128 3.79 -18.81 6.56
CA ASP A 128 3.29 -19.85 7.47
C ASP A 128 2.41 -19.23 8.57
N ASP A 129 2.82 -18.10 9.18
CA ASP A 129 2.02 -17.34 10.15
C ASP A 129 0.67 -16.88 9.53
N ILE A 130 0.70 -16.35 8.30
CA ILE A 130 -0.52 -15.96 7.58
C ILE A 130 -1.43 -17.17 7.36
N SER A 131 -0.86 -18.31 6.95
CA SER A 131 -1.59 -19.55 6.67
C SER A 131 -2.19 -20.14 7.94
N GLU A 132 -1.48 -20.07 9.08
CA GLU A 132 -1.99 -20.48 10.39
C GLU A 132 -3.20 -19.63 10.81
N ILE A 133 -3.12 -18.29 10.68
CA ILE A 133 -4.23 -17.39 10.99
C ILE A 133 -5.43 -17.68 10.08
N LEU A 134 -5.21 -17.99 8.81
CA LEU A 134 -6.26 -18.34 7.85
C LEU A 134 -6.91 -19.70 8.19
N GLY A 135 -6.18 -20.63 8.79
CA GLY A 135 -6.69 -21.95 9.13
C GLY A 135 -7.22 -22.72 7.91
N GLY A 136 -6.51 -22.66 6.79
CA GLY A 136 -6.85 -23.32 5.53
C GLY A 136 -7.92 -22.61 4.70
N ARG A 137 -8.38 -21.43 5.13
CA ARG A 137 -9.34 -20.61 4.35
C ARG A 137 -8.61 -19.72 3.36
N ALA A 138 -9.16 -19.55 2.18
CA ALA A 138 -8.71 -18.54 1.23
C ALA A 138 -9.23 -17.14 1.62
N VAL A 139 -8.58 -16.08 1.14
CA VAL A 139 -9.04 -14.70 1.32
C VAL A 139 -9.95 -14.27 0.17
N ASP A 140 -10.87 -13.36 0.47
CA ASP A 140 -11.78 -12.77 -0.51
C ASP A 140 -11.14 -11.60 -1.23
N VAL A 141 -10.27 -10.87 -0.53
CA VAL A 141 -9.65 -9.64 -1.04
C VAL A 141 -8.20 -9.56 -0.61
N VAL A 142 -7.31 -9.23 -1.55
CA VAL A 142 -5.93 -8.84 -1.28
C VAL A 142 -5.75 -7.37 -1.63
N LEU A 143 -5.21 -6.60 -0.68
CA LEU A 143 -4.97 -5.17 -0.78
C LEU A 143 -3.47 -4.87 -0.70
N SER A 144 -3.00 -3.85 -1.43
CA SER A 144 -1.62 -3.36 -1.34
C SER A 144 -1.54 -1.85 -1.60
N ASP A 145 -1.24 -1.08 -0.56
CA ASP A 145 -0.86 0.35 -0.68
C ASP A 145 0.65 0.54 -0.46
N MET A 146 1.45 -0.50 -0.70
CA MET A 146 2.90 -0.45 -0.55
C MET A 146 3.54 0.60 -1.43
N ALA A 147 4.62 1.21 -0.93
CA ALA A 147 5.48 2.11 -1.69
C ALA A 147 6.96 1.81 -1.41
N PRO A 148 7.84 1.97 -2.40
CA PRO A 148 9.27 1.87 -2.16
C PRO A 148 9.77 3.05 -1.33
N ARG A 149 11.00 2.96 -0.84
CA ARG A 149 11.73 4.14 -0.37
C ARG A 149 12.09 5.00 -1.58
N PHE A 150 11.35 6.09 -1.78
CA PHE A 150 11.58 6.98 -2.91
C PHE A 150 13.00 7.56 -2.88
N THR A 151 13.70 7.38 -4.00
CA THR A 151 15.07 7.92 -4.20
C THR A 151 15.02 9.31 -4.84
N GLY A 152 13.89 9.68 -5.44
CA GLY A 152 13.71 10.89 -6.26
C GLY A 152 14.09 10.67 -7.73
N HIS A 153 14.58 9.48 -8.10
CA HIS A 153 14.83 9.09 -9.48
C HIS A 153 13.64 8.30 -10.00
N PHE A 154 12.82 8.92 -10.84
CA PHE A 154 11.53 8.36 -11.28
C PHE A 154 11.64 6.94 -11.84
N LEU A 155 12.61 6.65 -12.70
CA LEU A 155 12.77 5.33 -13.29
C LEU A 155 13.08 4.25 -12.24
N ASN A 156 13.96 4.55 -11.29
CA ASN A 156 14.30 3.61 -10.22
C ASN A 156 13.09 3.40 -9.29
N ASP A 157 12.41 4.48 -8.93
CA ASP A 157 11.26 4.43 -8.03
C ASP A 157 10.09 3.67 -8.67
N SER A 158 9.83 3.84 -9.98
CA SER A 158 8.80 3.11 -10.71
C SER A 158 9.11 1.62 -10.84
N GLN A 159 10.36 1.25 -11.11
CA GLN A 159 10.77 -0.16 -11.16
C GLN A 159 10.66 -0.84 -9.79
N GLN A 160 11.06 -0.16 -8.70
CA GLN A 160 10.89 -0.68 -7.35
C GLN A 160 9.40 -0.85 -7.00
N GLN A 161 8.56 0.12 -7.37
CA GLN A 161 7.12 0.00 -7.20
C GLN A 161 6.55 -1.20 -7.96
N LEU A 162 6.97 -1.39 -9.19
CA LEU A 162 6.51 -2.51 -10.02
C LEU A 162 6.88 -3.87 -9.40
N ARG A 163 8.08 -4.00 -8.82
CA ARG A 163 8.48 -5.19 -8.06
C ARG A 163 7.55 -5.45 -6.87
N LEU A 164 7.14 -4.40 -6.13
CA LEU A 164 6.17 -4.53 -5.05
C LEU A 164 4.80 -4.99 -5.57
N CYS A 165 4.38 -4.52 -6.74
CA CYS A 165 3.14 -4.93 -7.37
C CYS A 165 3.16 -6.43 -7.75
N TYR A 166 4.26 -6.93 -8.33
CA TYR A 166 4.42 -8.35 -8.64
C TYR A 166 4.44 -9.21 -7.38
N ASN A 167 5.11 -8.77 -6.31
CA ASN A 167 5.11 -9.49 -5.04
C ASN A 167 3.70 -9.53 -4.42
N ALA A 168 2.94 -8.43 -4.50
CA ALA A 168 1.57 -8.41 -4.03
C ALA A 168 0.65 -9.31 -4.88
N LEU A 169 0.88 -9.37 -6.20
CA LEU A 169 0.15 -10.26 -7.09
C LEU A 169 0.44 -11.73 -6.79
N LEU A 170 1.71 -12.07 -6.47
CA LEU A 170 2.07 -13.42 -6.03
C LEU A 170 1.32 -13.81 -4.75
N MET A 171 1.16 -12.89 -3.79
CA MET A 171 0.36 -13.15 -2.59
C MET A 171 -1.12 -13.34 -2.92
N ALA A 172 -1.63 -12.64 -3.94
CA ALA A 172 -2.98 -12.87 -4.43
C ALA A 172 -3.11 -14.26 -5.09
N GLU A 173 -2.12 -14.69 -5.88
CA GLU A 173 -2.08 -16.06 -6.45
C GLU A 173 -2.10 -17.14 -5.36
N LEU A 174 -1.37 -16.93 -4.26
CA LEU A 174 -1.26 -17.91 -3.17
C LEU A 174 -2.52 -18.01 -2.29
N TYR A 175 -3.19 -16.89 -2.04
CA TYR A 175 -4.21 -16.83 -0.98
C TYR A 175 -5.61 -16.48 -1.46
N LEU A 176 -5.77 -15.90 -2.66
CA LEU A 176 -7.06 -15.38 -3.11
C LEU A 176 -7.96 -16.53 -3.59
N LYS A 177 -9.20 -16.55 -3.12
CA LYS A 177 -10.19 -17.48 -3.65
C LYS A 177 -10.56 -17.17 -5.10
N VAL A 178 -11.00 -18.15 -5.85
CA VAL A 178 -11.65 -17.94 -7.16
C VAL A 178 -12.82 -16.96 -7.02
N GLY A 179 -12.87 -15.97 -7.88
CA GLY A 179 -13.86 -14.89 -7.80
C GLY A 179 -13.47 -13.72 -6.89
N GLY A 180 -12.37 -13.81 -6.15
CA GLY A 180 -11.86 -12.76 -5.27
C GLY A 180 -11.35 -11.51 -5.99
N ASN A 181 -11.03 -10.47 -5.21
CA ASN A 181 -10.60 -9.17 -5.70
C ASN A 181 -9.18 -8.83 -5.25
N PHE A 182 -8.44 -8.12 -6.10
CA PHE A 182 -7.08 -7.65 -5.83
C PHE A 182 -6.95 -6.17 -6.12
N VAL A 183 -6.32 -5.43 -5.20
CA VAL A 183 -6.02 -4.01 -5.38
C VAL A 183 -4.56 -3.76 -5.09
N THR A 184 -3.88 -3.08 -6.00
CA THR A 184 -2.49 -2.68 -5.79
C THR A 184 -2.24 -1.26 -6.28
N LYS A 185 -1.46 -0.52 -5.48
CA LYS A 185 -0.95 0.79 -5.89
C LYS A 185 0.13 0.62 -6.94
N VAL A 186 0.04 1.40 -8.02
CA VAL A 186 1.04 1.51 -9.07
C VAL A 186 1.47 2.96 -9.25
N LEU A 187 2.67 3.19 -9.77
CA LEU A 187 3.10 4.50 -10.25
C LEU A 187 2.95 4.52 -11.77
N GLN A 188 2.37 5.58 -12.29
CA GLN A 188 2.18 5.73 -13.72
C GLN A 188 3.55 5.79 -14.42
N SER A 189 3.87 4.75 -15.20
CA SER A 189 5.11 4.56 -15.95
C SER A 189 4.83 3.77 -17.23
N GLU A 190 5.79 3.76 -18.15
CA GLU A 190 5.70 3.02 -19.41
C GLU A 190 5.61 1.49 -19.20
N ASP A 191 6.24 0.97 -18.14
CA ASP A 191 6.32 -0.46 -17.85
C ASP A 191 5.01 -1.07 -17.30
N LEU A 192 3.98 -0.25 -17.04
CA LEU A 192 2.71 -0.74 -16.47
C LEU A 192 1.89 -1.62 -17.43
N GLY A 193 2.16 -1.55 -18.74
CA GLY A 193 1.45 -2.31 -19.76
C GLY A 193 1.55 -3.81 -19.51
N GLU A 194 2.77 -4.30 -19.33
CA GLU A 194 3.06 -5.73 -19.10
C GLU A 194 2.41 -6.25 -17.80
N PHE A 195 2.54 -5.48 -16.71
CA PHE A 195 1.91 -5.85 -15.45
C PHE A 195 0.37 -5.90 -15.56
N ARG A 196 -0.22 -4.95 -16.29
CA ARG A 196 -1.66 -4.94 -16.55
C ARG A 196 -2.11 -6.14 -17.38
N GLU A 197 -1.34 -6.52 -18.40
CA GLU A 197 -1.61 -7.71 -19.19
C GLU A 197 -1.55 -8.97 -18.34
N LYS A 198 -0.53 -9.12 -17.49
CA LYS A 198 -0.47 -10.23 -16.52
C LYS A 198 -1.70 -10.26 -15.61
N MET A 199 -2.14 -9.13 -15.08
CA MET A 199 -3.39 -9.08 -14.30
C MET A 199 -4.61 -9.47 -15.13
N ASN A 200 -4.69 -9.08 -16.42
CA ASN A 200 -5.81 -9.43 -17.30
C ASN A 200 -5.90 -10.95 -17.57
N THR A 201 -4.80 -11.69 -17.53
CA THR A 201 -4.84 -13.16 -17.62
C THR A 201 -5.45 -13.79 -16.38
N GLN A 202 -5.27 -13.18 -15.21
CA GLN A 202 -5.65 -13.75 -13.92
C GLN A 202 -7.01 -13.28 -13.41
N PHE A 203 -7.49 -12.11 -13.83
CA PHE A 203 -8.75 -11.52 -13.37
C PHE A 203 -9.76 -11.38 -14.53
N LYS A 204 -11.05 -11.46 -14.21
CA LYS A 204 -12.12 -11.23 -15.20
C LYS A 204 -12.12 -9.80 -15.71
N THR A 205 -11.84 -8.83 -14.84
CA THR A 205 -11.72 -7.42 -15.21
C THR A 205 -10.58 -6.76 -14.45
N VAL A 206 -9.82 -5.89 -15.14
CA VAL A 206 -8.79 -5.04 -14.56
C VAL A 206 -9.08 -3.58 -14.90
N LYS A 207 -9.19 -2.72 -13.89
CA LYS A 207 -9.44 -1.29 -14.05
C LYS A 207 -8.39 -0.47 -13.32
N GLY A 208 -7.90 0.59 -13.98
CA GLY A 208 -7.10 1.62 -13.34
C GLY A 208 -8.00 2.69 -12.73
N PHE A 209 -7.67 3.17 -11.55
CA PHE A 209 -8.42 4.22 -10.85
C PHE A 209 -7.51 5.10 -10.02
N LYS A 210 -7.71 6.42 -10.13
CA LYS A 210 -7.09 7.41 -9.26
C LYS A 210 -8.15 7.90 -8.26
N PRO A 211 -8.02 7.56 -6.95
CA PRO A 211 -8.96 8.04 -5.93
C PRO A 211 -9.01 9.57 -5.88
N THR A 212 -10.17 10.13 -5.56
CA THR A 212 -10.33 11.59 -5.39
C THR A 212 -9.52 12.12 -4.23
N SER A 213 -9.27 11.28 -3.24
CA SER A 213 -8.40 11.55 -2.10
C SER A 213 -6.90 11.48 -2.42
N SER A 214 -6.48 11.04 -3.62
CA SER A 214 -5.10 11.17 -4.09
C SER A 214 -4.75 12.62 -4.39
N ARG A 215 -3.49 13.02 -4.14
CA ARG A 215 -3.04 14.36 -4.50
C ARG A 215 -3.03 14.53 -6.01
N SER A 216 -3.34 15.73 -6.49
CA SER A 216 -3.37 16.05 -7.93
C SER A 216 -2.04 15.80 -8.61
N GLU A 217 -0.94 16.18 -7.94
CA GLU A 217 0.43 16.03 -8.42
C GLU A 217 1.00 14.61 -8.31
N SER A 218 0.31 13.70 -7.63
CA SER A 218 0.78 12.31 -7.49
C SER A 218 0.57 11.51 -8.77
N THR A 219 1.60 10.77 -9.18
CA THR A 219 1.55 9.81 -10.28
C THR A 219 0.96 8.45 -9.86
N GLU A 220 0.55 8.33 -8.58
CA GLU A 220 -0.05 7.10 -8.08
C GLU A 220 -1.45 6.88 -8.66
N LEU A 221 -1.72 5.64 -9.00
CA LEU A 221 -3.04 5.11 -9.28
C LEU A 221 -3.15 3.69 -8.74
N PHE A 222 -4.34 3.13 -8.74
CA PHE A 222 -4.58 1.77 -8.27
C PHE A 222 -5.09 0.91 -9.41
N PHE A 223 -4.53 -0.29 -9.54
CA PHE A 223 -5.13 -1.33 -10.36
C PHE A 223 -6.05 -2.18 -9.48
N VAL A 224 -7.26 -2.40 -10.00
CA VAL A 224 -8.31 -3.19 -9.37
C VAL A 224 -8.59 -4.38 -10.27
N GLY A 225 -8.15 -5.56 -9.86
CA GLY A 225 -8.48 -6.85 -10.46
C GLY A 225 -9.70 -7.43 -9.76
N ARG A 226 -10.75 -7.79 -10.52
CA ARG A 226 -11.97 -8.38 -9.97
C ARG A 226 -12.23 -9.75 -10.58
N GLY A 227 -12.66 -10.66 -9.74
CA GLY A 227 -13.02 -12.01 -10.17
C GLY A 227 -11.78 -12.80 -10.56
N TYR A 228 -10.91 -13.10 -9.60
CA TYR A 228 -9.75 -13.97 -9.79
C TYR A 228 -10.16 -15.29 -10.43
N ARG A 229 -9.44 -15.74 -11.44
CA ARG A 229 -9.79 -16.93 -12.22
C ARG A 229 -9.33 -18.23 -11.56
N GLY A 230 -8.37 -18.14 -10.61
CA GLY A 230 -7.59 -19.27 -10.15
C GLY A 230 -6.47 -19.61 -11.12
N ASP A 231 -5.64 -20.56 -10.74
CA ASP A 231 -4.64 -21.12 -11.64
C ASP A 231 -5.35 -21.80 -12.80
N SER A 232 -5.05 -21.34 -14.01
CA SER A 232 -5.44 -22.09 -15.21
C SER A 232 -4.58 -23.36 -15.22
N ILE A 233 -5.15 -24.48 -14.76
CA ILE A 233 -4.56 -25.82 -14.93
C ILE A 233 -4.43 -26.10 -16.43
#